data_9a9383d5de924a52d7333c348baad8b0
#
_entry.id   9a9383d5de924a52d7333c348baad8b0
#
_cell.length_a   1.000
_cell.length_b   1.000
_cell.length_c   1.000
_cell.angle_alpha   90.00
_cell.angle_beta   90.00
_cell.angle_gamma   90.00
#
_symmetry.space_group_name_H-M   'P 1'
#
loop_
_entity.id
_entity.type
_entity.pdbx_description
1 polymer ?
#
loop_
_entity_poly.entity_id
_entity_poly.type
_entity_poly.pdbx_seq_one_letter_code
_entity_poly.pdbx_strand_id
1 'polypeptide(L)'
;MEALFRQYGIYSHIGQLYDPVDSKTLTYYREAKDGQLIEEGITEAGAMSSFIAAGTAYATHGIQTVPFFVFYSIFGFQRIADLIYAAGDLRTRGFLIGATAGRTTLNGEGLQHQDGHSHLTAYTAPHVVAYDTAFAYEIAVILRDGLRRMIRNGEDLLYYLTIQNEPYPMPDMPGNVEDGILKGMYLFRD
;
A
#
# COMPACT_ATOMS: atom_id res chain seq x y z
N MET A 1 -2.30 -10.24 3.42
CA MET A 1 -1.62 -9.62 4.60
C MET A 1 -1.36 -10.62 5.72
N GLU A 2 -2.28 -11.51 6.05
CA GLU A 2 -2.10 -12.48 7.16
C GLU A 2 -0.78 -13.26 7.13
N ALA A 3 -0.34 -13.70 5.96
CA ALA A 3 0.94 -14.39 5.80
C ALA A 3 2.14 -13.56 6.24
N LEU A 4 2.07 -12.23 6.10
CA LEU A 4 3.14 -11.31 6.47
C LEU A 4 3.29 -11.20 7.99
N PHE A 5 2.19 -11.28 8.75
CA PHE A 5 2.25 -11.28 10.22
C PHE A 5 3.07 -12.45 10.77
N ARG A 6 2.95 -13.63 10.14
CA ARG A 6 3.74 -14.81 10.53
C ARG A 6 5.21 -14.67 10.17
N GLN A 7 5.50 -14.07 9.03
CA GLN A 7 6.84 -14.02 8.46
C GLN A 7 7.69 -12.89 9.04
N TYR A 8 7.13 -11.71 9.17
CA TYR A 8 7.89 -10.50 9.50
C TYR A 8 7.64 -9.97 10.90
N GLY A 9 6.53 -10.34 11.54
CA GLY A 9 6.17 -9.88 12.88
C GLY A 9 5.81 -8.40 12.96
N ILE A 10 5.16 -8.05 14.06
CA ILE A 10 4.79 -6.68 14.39
C ILE A 10 5.93 -6.04 15.19
N TYR A 11 6.33 -4.84 14.82
CA TYR A 11 7.40 -4.15 15.53
C TYR A 11 6.98 -3.76 16.95
N SER A 12 7.81 -4.14 17.93
CA SER A 12 7.72 -3.66 19.28
C SER A 12 9.12 -3.50 19.87
N HIS A 13 9.46 -2.32 20.36
CA HIS A 13 10.81 -2.04 20.91
C HIS A 13 11.16 -2.87 22.13
N ILE A 14 10.16 -3.37 22.84
CA ILE A 14 10.33 -4.26 24.01
C ILE A 14 10.15 -5.75 23.68
N GLY A 15 9.61 -6.07 22.50
CA GLY A 15 9.21 -7.42 22.10
C GLY A 15 7.89 -7.84 22.74
N GLN A 16 7.52 -9.10 22.59
CA GLN A 16 6.26 -9.64 23.12
C GLN A 16 6.39 -9.99 24.60
N LEU A 17 5.57 -9.36 25.44
CA LEU A 17 5.57 -9.55 26.89
C LEU A 17 4.37 -10.37 27.42
N TYR A 18 3.48 -10.82 26.55
CA TYR A 18 2.26 -11.55 26.92
C TYR A 18 1.90 -12.58 25.82
N ASP A 19 1.13 -13.58 26.20
CA ASP A 19 0.53 -14.52 25.26
C ASP A 19 -0.82 -13.94 24.79
N PRO A 20 -1.02 -13.77 23.46
CA PRO A 20 -2.30 -13.29 22.95
C PRO A 20 -3.43 -14.27 23.26
N VAL A 21 -4.55 -13.76 23.81
CA VAL A 21 -5.67 -14.58 24.29
C VAL A 21 -6.22 -15.49 23.20
N ASP A 22 -6.33 -14.99 21.97
CA ASP A 22 -6.91 -15.69 20.82
C ASP A 22 -5.89 -16.22 19.82
N SER A 23 -4.65 -16.39 20.23
CA SER A 23 -3.53 -16.80 19.35
C SER A 23 -3.74 -18.12 18.57
N LYS A 24 -4.65 -18.97 19.06
CA LYS A 24 -4.97 -20.27 18.44
C LYS A 24 -6.21 -20.23 17.54
N THR A 25 -7.03 -19.19 17.65
CA THR A 25 -8.36 -19.13 17.02
C THR A 25 -8.51 -17.98 16.03
N LEU A 26 -7.71 -16.94 16.17
CA LEU A 26 -7.71 -15.76 15.33
C LEU A 26 -6.39 -15.64 14.53
N THR A 27 -6.15 -14.46 14.01
CA THR A 27 -4.93 -14.16 13.26
C THR A 27 -3.69 -14.32 14.14
N TYR A 28 -2.66 -14.93 13.60
CA TYR A 28 -1.37 -15.07 14.29
C TYR A 28 -0.80 -13.69 14.65
N TYR A 29 -0.61 -13.46 15.94
CA TYR A 29 -0.10 -12.21 16.49
C TYR A 29 1.25 -12.45 17.16
N ARG A 30 2.30 -11.78 16.67
CA ARG A 30 3.63 -11.85 17.24
C ARG A 30 4.30 -10.48 17.18
N GLU A 31 4.63 -9.93 18.33
CA GLU A 31 5.48 -8.75 18.46
C GLU A 31 6.97 -9.14 18.52
N ALA A 32 7.79 -8.38 17.81
CA ALA A 32 9.24 -8.61 17.74
C ALA A 32 10.00 -7.30 17.60
N LYS A 33 11.20 -7.25 18.18
CA LYS A 33 12.09 -6.07 18.09
C LYS A 33 12.59 -5.80 16.67
N ASP A 34 12.63 -6.83 15.84
CA ASP A 34 12.98 -6.81 14.43
C ASP A 34 11.74 -6.90 13.50
N GLY A 35 10.54 -6.76 14.07
CA GLY A 35 9.29 -6.76 13.31
C GLY A 35 9.26 -5.65 12.27
N GLN A 36 8.66 -5.94 11.12
CA GLN A 36 8.57 -5.00 9.99
C GLN A 36 7.16 -4.47 9.76
N LEU A 37 6.18 -4.93 10.55
CA LEU A 37 4.82 -4.45 10.51
C LEU A 37 4.63 -3.45 11.66
N ILE A 38 4.25 -2.22 11.32
CA ILE A 38 4.00 -1.17 12.31
C ILE A 38 2.49 -1.03 12.45
N GLU A 39 1.99 -1.21 13.65
CA GLU A 39 0.59 -0.98 13.99
C GLU A 39 0.43 0.38 14.66
N GLU A 40 -0.13 1.32 13.92
CA GLU A 40 -0.34 2.70 14.38
C GLU A 40 -1.72 2.92 15.01
N GLY A 41 -2.56 1.87 15.04
CA GLY A 41 -3.96 2.02 15.39
C GLY A 41 -4.79 2.67 14.28
N ILE A 42 -5.99 3.14 14.61
CA ILE A 42 -6.88 3.79 13.64
C ILE A 42 -6.52 5.28 13.55
N THR A 43 -5.41 5.58 12.91
CA THR A 43 -4.93 6.95 12.68
C THR A 43 -4.18 7.06 11.36
N GLU A 44 -4.84 7.54 10.33
CA GLU A 44 -4.24 7.70 9.01
C GLU A 44 -3.10 8.73 9.03
N ALA A 45 -3.23 9.80 9.80
CA ALA A 45 -2.20 10.83 9.92
C ALA A 45 -0.94 10.31 10.65
N GLY A 46 -1.10 9.52 11.70
CA GLY A 46 0.02 8.86 12.40
C GLY A 46 0.75 7.90 11.48
N ALA A 47 0.01 7.01 10.82
CA ALA A 47 0.57 6.04 9.90
C ALA A 47 1.27 6.71 8.71
N MET A 48 0.72 7.79 8.16
CA MET A 48 1.37 8.55 7.08
C MET A 48 2.65 9.26 7.57
N SER A 49 2.69 9.72 8.81
CA SER A 49 3.91 10.31 9.39
C SER A 49 5.02 9.27 9.51
N SER A 50 4.72 8.07 10.00
CA SER A 50 5.67 6.95 10.04
C SER A 50 6.09 6.50 8.64
N PHE A 51 5.18 6.50 7.68
CA PHE A 51 5.47 6.24 6.27
C PHE A 51 6.46 7.26 5.70
N ILE A 52 6.26 8.56 5.94
CA ILE A 52 7.17 9.61 5.51
C ILE A 52 8.54 9.43 6.14
N ALA A 53 8.60 9.17 7.44
CA ALA A 53 9.86 8.94 8.15
C ALA A 53 10.63 7.76 7.56
N ALA A 54 9.96 6.64 7.29
CA ALA A 54 10.57 5.50 6.64
C ALA A 54 10.96 5.82 5.19
N GLY A 55 10.07 6.41 4.40
CA GLY A 55 10.32 6.72 2.97
C GLY A 55 11.40 7.76 2.71
N THR A 56 11.82 8.52 3.73
CA THR A 56 12.93 9.49 3.68
C THR A 56 14.19 9.02 4.37
N ALA A 57 14.20 7.83 4.97
CA ALA A 57 15.34 7.29 5.73
C ALA A 57 16.63 7.18 4.88
N TYR A 58 16.50 7.03 3.57
CA TYR A 58 17.66 7.02 2.67
C TYR A 58 18.42 8.35 2.69
N ALA A 59 17.74 9.48 2.85
CA ALA A 59 18.33 10.80 2.89
C ALA A 59 18.76 11.21 4.31
N THR A 60 18.00 10.82 5.33
CA THR A 60 18.22 11.23 6.72
C THR A 60 19.19 10.33 7.47
N HIS A 61 19.23 9.03 7.15
CA HIS A 61 20.01 8.02 7.86
C HIS A 61 20.91 7.18 6.95
N GLY A 62 20.85 7.38 5.62
CA GLY A 62 21.58 6.55 4.66
C GLY A 62 21.07 5.10 4.59
N ILE A 63 19.85 4.85 5.06
CA ILE A 63 19.23 3.52 5.11
C ILE A 63 18.07 3.47 4.11
N GLN A 64 18.17 2.61 3.09
CA GLN A 64 17.09 2.44 2.13
C GLN A 64 15.99 1.57 2.72
N THR A 65 14.83 2.17 2.94
CA THR A 65 13.59 1.46 3.27
C THR A 65 12.55 1.66 2.18
N VAL A 66 11.56 0.79 2.13
CA VAL A 66 10.43 0.90 1.20
C VAL A 66 9.14 0.69 1.99
N PRO A 67 8.54 1.76 2.50
CA PRO A 67 7.31 1.65 3.26
C PRO A 67 6.12 1.32 2.37
N PHE A 68 5.21 0.52 2.93
CA PHE A 68 3.88 0.26 2.41
C PHE A 68 2.87 0.73 3.44
N PHE A 69 1.99 1.63 3.07
CA PHE A 69 0.89 2.05 3.91
C PHE A 69 -0.44 1.56 3.34
N VAL A 70 -1.13 0.71 4.10
CA VAL A 70 -2.42 0.13 3.72
C VAL A 70 -3.53 0.83 4.48
N PHE A 71 -4.50 1.38 3.76
CA PHE A 71 -5.63 2.13 4.32
C PHE A 71 -6.91 1.88 3.52
N TYR A 72 -8.05 2.25 4.07
CA TYR A 72 -9.29 2.30 3.30
C TYR A 72 -9.20 3.35 2.21
N SER A 73 -9.34 2.93 0.96
CA SER A 73 -9.13 3.79 -0.21
C SER A 73 -9.99 5.06 -0.19
N ILE A 74 -11.25 4.94 0.22
CA ILE A 74 -12.17 6.08 0.27
C ILE A 74 -11.79 7.11 1.33
N PHE A 75 -11.25 6.67 2.48
CA PHE A 75 -10.92 7.58 3.59
C PHE A 75 -9.50 8.09 3.54
N GLY A 76 -8.56 7.26 3.09
CA GLY A 76 -7.13 7.55 3.17
C GLY A 76 -6.76 8.88 2.50
N PHE A 77 -6.93 8.97 1.20
CA PHE A 77 -6.58 10.20 0.47
C PHE A 77 -7.29 11.44 1.01
N GLN A 78 -8.56 11.33 1.38
CA GLN A 78 -9.32 12.47 1.92
C GLN A 78 -8.74 13.00 3.24
N ARG A 79 -8.24 12.09 4.09
CA ARG A 79 -7.75 12.44 5.43
C ARG A 79 -6.29 12.84 5.48
N ILE A 80 -5.50 12.39 4.50
CA ILE A 80 -4.05 12.59 4.51
C ILE A 80 -3.52 13.31 3.27
N ALA A 81 -4.38 13.95 2.48
CA ALA A 81 -3.98 14.66 1.26
C ALA A 81 -2.84 15.65 1.52
N ASP A 82 -2.94 16.46 2.57
CA ASP A 82 -1.88 17.41 2.95
C ASP A 82 -0.55 16.73 3.25
N LEU A 83 -0.59 15.58 3.92
CA LEU A 83 0.62 14.80 4.20
C LEU A 83 1.18 14.13 2.95
N ILE A 84 0.34 13.79 1.97
CA ILE A 84 0.80 13.29 0.67
C ILE A 84 1.54 14.38 -0.09
N TYR A 85 1.05 15.63 -0.11
CA TYR A 85 1.77 16.75 -0.68
C TYR A 85 3.09 17.02 0.06
N ALA A 86 3.07 17.01 1.39
CA ALA A 86 4.28 17.14 2.21
C ALA A 86 5.29 16.01 1.92
N ALA A 87 4.81 14.78 1.70
CA ALA A 87 5.64 13.66 1.29
C ALA A 87 6.36 13.90 -0.04
N GLY A 88 5.69 14.56 -0.99
CA GLY A 88 6.30 15.00 -2.25
C GLY A 88 7.43 15.99 -2.03
N ASP A 89 7.21 17.04 -1.24
CA ASP A 89 8.22 18.04 -0.90
C ASP A 89 9.42 17.43 -0.17
N LEU A 90 9.17 16.44 0.68
CA LEU A 90 10.20 15.70 1.42
C LEU A 90 10.88 14.61 0.59
N ARG A 91 10.47 14.40 -0.67
CA ARG A 91 11.02 13.37 -1.56
C ARG A 91 10.85 11.95 -1.00
N THR A 92 9.73 11.70 -0.36
CA THR A 92 9.37 10.40 0.20
C THR A 92 9.18 9.38 -0.91
N ARG A 93 9.64 8.14 -0.69
CA ARG A 93 9.49 7.02 -1.61
C ARG A 93 8.72 5.89 -0.94
N GLY A 94 7.76 5.27 -1.63
CA GLY A 94 6.99 4.17 -1.07
C GLY A 94 5.68 3.90 -1.78
N PHE A 95 4.91 2.98 -1.22
CA PHE A 95 3.66 2.51 -1.79
C PHE A 95 2.49 2.79 -0.85
N LEU A 96 1.49 3.48 -1.37
CA LEU A 96 0.20 3.70 -0.74
C LEU A 96 -0.79 2.67 -1.31
N ILE A 97 -1.41 1.89 -0.46
CA ILE A 97 -2.33 0.82 -0.86
C ILE A 97 -3.72 1.13 -0.36
N GLY A 98 -4.58 1.56 -1.28
CA GLY A 98 -6.02 1.73 -1.01
C GLY A 98 -6.72 0.38 -1.04
N ALA A 99 -6.85 -0.25 0.11
CA ALA A 99 -7.50 -1.54 0.24
C ALA A 99 -9.03 -1.39 0.34
N THR A 100 -9.74 -2.48 0.00
CA THR A 100 -11.19 -2.52 -0.06
C THR A 100 -11.80 -1.45 -0.99
N ALA A 101 -11.19 -1.27 -2.17
CA ALA A 101 -11.66 -0.28 -3.15
C ALA A 101 -12.96 -0.69 -3.87
N GLY A 102 -13.43 -1.92 -3.71
CA GLY A 102 -14.65 -2.42 -4.35
C GLY A 102 -15.92 -1.67 -3.95
N ARG A 103 -16.90 -1.65 -4.82
CA ARG A 103 -18.22 -1.07 -4.57
C ARG A 103 -19.24 -2.12 -4.14
N THR A 104 -19.36 -3.18 -4.90
CA THR A 104 -20.37 -4.22 -4.70
C THR A 104 -20.12 -5.06 -3.46
N THR A 105 -18.88 -5.37 -3.17
CA THR A 105 -18.45 -6.16 -2.02
C THR A 105 -18.56 -5.41 -0.68
N LEU A 106 -18.77 -4.09 -0.73
CA LEU A 106 -18.91 -3.23 0.44
C LEU A 106 -20.35 -2.77 0.71
N ASN A 107 -21.33 -3.35 0.03
CA ASN A 107 -22.72 -2.98 0.21
C ASN A 107 -23.22 -3.10 1.66
N GLY A 108 -22.75 -4.11 2.40
CA GLY A 108 -23.09 -4.30 3.79
C GLY A 108 -22.51 -3.22 4.74
N GLU A 109 -21.46 -2.53 4.33
CA GLU A 109 -20.82 -1.47 5.10
C GLU A 109 -21.37 -0.09 4.78
N GLY A 110 -22.11 0.03 3.69
CA GLY A 110 -22.76 1.26 3.25
C GLY A 110 -21.92 2.12 2.31
N LEU A 111 -22.54 3.16 1.79
CA LEU A 111 -21.98 4.03 0.75
C LEU A 111 -20.65 4.69 1.17
N GLN A 112 -20.49 5.00 2.44
CA GLN A 112 -19.26 5.64 2.94
C GLN A 112 -18.01 4.77 2.82
N HIS A 113 -18.13 3.47 2.54
CA HIS A 113 -16.99 2.58 2.31
C HIS A 113 -16.73 2.29 0.84
N GLN A 114 -17.63 2.69 -0.04
CA GLN A 114 -17.54 2.41 -1.47
C GLN A 114 -16.68 3.46 -2.17
N ASP A 115 -15.52 3.07 -2.64
CA ASP A 115 -14.62 3.93 -3.39
C ASP A 115 -14.91 3.88 -4.91
N GLY A 116 -14.69 4.96 -5.56
CA GLY A 116 -14.75 5.10 -7.01
C GLY A 116 -14.19 6.44 -7.47
N HIS A 117 -13.59 7.19 -6.56
CA HIS A 117 -13.13 8.56 -6.82
C HIS A 117 -11.78 8.90 -6.16
N SER A 118 -11.18 8.02 -5.36
CA SER A 118 -9.88 8.29 -4.71
C SER A 118 -8.78 8.60 -5.74
N HIS A 119 -8.82 7.99 -6.92
CA HIS A 119 -7.91 8.28 -8.03
C HIS A 119 -8.01 9.72 -8.53
N LEU A 120 -9.18 10.37 -8.48
CA LEU A 120 -9.33 11.78 -8.84
C LEU A 120 -8.51 12.68 -7.89
N THR A 121 -8.50 12.32 -6.60
CA THR A 121 -7.68 13.02 -5.61
C THR A 121 -6.19 12.71 -5.82
N ALA A 122 -5.83 11.46 -6.06
CA ALA A 122 -4.46 11.07 -6.35
C ALA A 122 -3.89 11.77 -7.59
N TYR A 123 -4.71 11.97 -8.61
CA TYR A 123 -4.33 12.64 -9.84
C TYR A 123 -3.89 14.10 -9.64
N THR A 124 -4.32 14.75 -8.56
CA THR A 124 -3.91 16.12 -8.25
C THR A 124 -2.47 16.23 -7.72
N ALA A 125 -1.88 15.13 -7.28
CA ALA A 125 -0.53 15.09 -6.72
C ALA A 125 0.48 14.59 -7.77
N PRO A 126 1.33 15.46 -8.36
CA PRO A 126 2.14 15.13 -9.55
C PRO A 126 3.24 14.10 -9.29
N HIS A 127 3.62 13.88 -8.05
CA HIS A 127 4.60 12.86 -7.63
C HIS A 127 3.96 11.50 -7.32
N VAL A 128 2.64 11.37 -7.46
CA VAL A 128 1.91 10.12 -7.25
C VAL A 128 1.61 9.44 -8.57
N VAL A 129 2.07 8.20 -8.70
CA VAL A 129 1.76 7.32 -9.84
C VAL A 129 0.65 6.36 -9.40
N ALA A 130 -0.55 6.53 -9.96
CA ALA A 130 -1.74 5.84 -9.46
C ALA A 130 -2.25 4.76 -10.43
N TYR A 131 -2.63 3.60 -9.88
CA TYR A 131 -3.16 2.46 -10.62
C TYR A 131 -4.39 1.85 -9.94
N ASP A 132 -5.41 1.53 -10.72
CA ASP A 132 -6.55 0.73 -10.28
C ASP A 132 -6.42 -0.67 -10.87
N THR A 133 -6.01 -1.62 -10.03
CA THR A 133 -5.60 -2.95 -10.48
C THR A 133 -6.77 -3.95 -10.44
N ALA A 134 -6.88 -4.79 -11.49
CA ALA A 134 -7.85 -5.88 -11.55
C ALA A 134 -7.23 -7.23 -11.15
N PHE A 135 -5.99 -7.49 -11.52
CA PHE A 135 -5.36 -8.80 -11.36
C PHE A 135 -4.06 -8.76 -10.57
N ALA A 136 -3.75 -9.84 -9.88
CA ALA A 136 -2.54 -9.94 -9.05
C ALA A 136 -1.23 -9.75 -9.84
N TYR A 137 -1.18 -10.18 -11.09
CA TYR A 137 0.01 -9.99 -11.92
C TYR A 137 0.26 -8.53 -12.28
N GLU A 138 -0.79 -7.70 -12.40
CA GLU A 138 -0.66 -6.26 -12.59
C GLU A 138 0.02 -5.62 -11.38
N ILE A 139 -0.42 -5.99 -10.17
CA ILE A 139 0.19 -5.53 -8.92
C ILE A 139 1.68 -5.89 -8.90
N ALA A 140 2.02 -7.13 -9.26
CA ALA A 140 3.42 -7.58 -9.28
C ALA A 140 4.29 -6.78 -10.28
N VAL A 141 3.77 -6.50 -11.48
CA VAL A 141 4.46 -5.70 -12.50
C VAL A 141 4.66 -4.26 -12.01
N ILE A 142 3.62 -3.64 -11.45
CA ILE A 142 3.66 -2.27 -10.95
C ILE A 142 4.61 -2.14 -9.75
N LEU A 143 4.56 -3.06 -8.79
CA LEU A 143 5.47 -3.05 -7.65
C LEU A 143 6.93 -3.20 -8.09
N ARG A 144 7.22 -4.09 -9.05
CA ARG A 144 8.55 -4.28 -9.61
C ARG A 144 9.04 -3.00 -10.30
N ASP A 145 8.20 -2.33 -11.06
CA ASP A 145 8.54 -1.04 -11.70
C ASP A 145 8.79 0.05 -10.65
N GLY A 146 7.92 0.17 -9.66
CA GLY A 146 8.07 1.13 -8.57
C GLY A 146 9.37 0.95 -7.80
N LEU A 147 9.71 -0.29 -7.44
CA LEU A 147 10.99 -0.61 -6.81
C LEU A 147 12.17 -0.23 -7.71
N ARG A 148 12.11 -0.54 -9.00
CA ARG A 148 13.15 -0.16 -9.96
C ARG A 148 13.32 1.36 -10.03
N ARG A 149 12.22 2.10 -10.15
CA ARG A 149 12.25 3.56 -10.28
C ARG A 149 12.72 4.23 -8.99
N MET A 150 12.16 3.88 -7.86
CA MET A 150 12.50 4.52 -6.58
C MET A 150 13.89 4.11 -6.06
N ILE A 151 14.26 2.83 -6.16
CA ILE A 151 15.49 2.32 -5.55
C ILE A 151 16.69 2.38 -6.49
N ARG A 152 16.53 1.86 -7.73
CA ARG A 152 17.64 1.83 -8.70
C ARG A 152 17.88 3.18 -9.35
N ASN A 153 16.80 3.84 -9.79
CA ASN A 153 16.90 5.10 -10.52
C ASN A 153 16.92 6.32 -9.58
N GLY A 154 16.53 6.16 -8.32
CA GLY A 154 16.49 7.24 -7.34
C GLY A 154 15.36 8.25 -7.57
N GLU A 155 14.29 7.86 -8.27
CA GLU A 155 13.15 8.74 -8.55
C GLU A 155 12.33 8.98 -7.26
N ASP A 156 11.96 10.22 -7.04
CA ASP A 156 11.19 10.63 -5.86
C ASP A 156 9.70 10.55 -6.18
N LEU A 157 9.14 9.36 -6.00
CA LEU A 157 7.77 9.00 -6.36
C LEU A 157 7.06 8.26 -5.23
N LEU A 158 5.76 8.44 -5.17
CA LEU A 158 4.83 7.58 -4.45
C LEU A 158 4.00 6.78 -5.47
N TYR A 159 3.80 5.50 -5.19
CA TYR A 159 2.84 4.69 -5.94
C TYR A 159 1.55 4.57 -5.14
N TYR A 160 0.41 4.79 -5.77
CA TYR A 160 -0.91 4.54 -5.19
C TYR A 160 -1.62 3.43 -5.97
N LEU A 161 -1.92 2.32 -5.29
CA LEU A 161 -2.65 1.20 -5.87
C LEU A 161 -3.96 0.98 -5.13
N THR A 162 -5.06 0.90 -5.85
CA THR A 162 -6.31 0.40 -5.28
C THR A 162 -6.39 -1.11 -5.44
N ILE A 163 -6.77 -1.80 -4.35
CA ILE A 163 -6.91 -3.26 -4.29
C ILE A 163 -8.32 -3.60 -3.84
N GLN A 164 -9.01 -4.42 -4.61
CA GLN A 164 -10.35 -4.88 -4.29
C GLN A 164 -10.30 -6.07 -3.31
N ASN A 165 -11.35 -6.20 -2.50
CA ASN A 165 -11.52 -7.32 -1.57
C ASN A 165 -12.43 -8.43 -2.13
N GLU A 166 -12.72 -8.40 -3.41
CA GLU A 166 -13.55 -9.40 -4.08
C GLU A 166 -12.71 -10.61 -4.51
N PRO A 167 -13.00 -11.83 -4.03
CA PRO A 167 -12.34 -13.03 -4.50
C PRO A 167 -12.88 -13.45 -5.87
N TYR A 168 -12.03 -13.53 -6.85
CA TYR A 168 -12.32 -14.08 -8.18
C TYR A 168 -11.11 -14.82 -8.75
N PRO A 169 -11.33 -15.74 -9.72
CA PRO A 169 -10.23 -16.44 -10.35
C PRO A 169 -9.25 -15.49 -11.03
N MET A 170 -7.96 -15.60 -10.67
CA MET A 170 -6.91 -14.81 -11.29
C MET A 170 -6.43 -15.52 -12.56
N PRO A 171 -6.56 -14.90 -13.74
CA PRO A 171 -6.04 -15.47 -14.98
C PRO A 171 -4.52 -15.38 -15.02
N ASP A 172 -3.91 -16.20 -15.90
CA ASP A 172 -2.51 -16.02 -16.24
C ASP A 172 -2.28 -14.69 -16.95
N MET A 173 -1.12 -14.12 -16.76
CA MET A 173 -0.74 -12.88 -17.43
C MET A 173 -0.57 -13.14 -18.92
N PRO A 174 -1.25 -12.38 -19.81
CA PRO A 174 -1.01 -12.47 -21.24
C PRO A 174 0.44 -12.13 -21.62
N GLY A 175 0.91 -12.66 -22.75
CA GLY A 175 2.26 -12.37 -23.21
C GLY A 175 2.45 -10.90 -23.63
N ASN A 176 3.60 -10.33 -23.32
CA ASN A 176 4.04 -8.99 -23.77
C ASN A 176 3.12 -7.82 -23.33
N VAL A 177 2.44 -7.93 -22.20
CA VAL A 177 1.52 -6.87 -21.72
C VAL A 177 2.14 -5.97 -20.63
N GLU A 178 3.36 -6.23 -20.15
CA GLU A 178 3.97 -5.46 -19.08
C GLU A 178 4.01 -3.94 -19.34
N ASP A 179 4.44 -3.55 -20.53
CA ASP A 179 4.45 -2.13 -20.92
C ASP A 179 3.06 -1.50 -20.96
N GLY A 180 2.06 -2.28 -21.38
CA GLY A 180 0.67 -1.84 -21.39
C GLY A 180 0.12 -1.67 -19.96
N ILE A 181 0.44 -2.60 -19.06
CA ILE A 181 0.08 -2.49 -17.64
C ILE A 181 0.66 -1.20 -17.05
N LEU A 182 1.95 -0.92 -17.28
CA LEU A 182 2.60 0.30 -16.77
C LEU A 182 2.07 1.59 -17.40
N LYS A 183 1.49 1.51 -18.59
CA LYS A 183 0.78 2.63 -19.24
C LYS A 183 -0.69 2.73 -18.85
N GLY A 184 -1.19 1.78 -18.04
CA GLY A 184 -2.57 1.77 -17.55
C GLY A 184 -3.58 1.15 -18.50
N MET A 185 -3.18 0.57 -19.63
CA MET A 185 -4.08 -0.09 -20.58
C MET A 185 -3.36 -1.13 -21.42
N TYR A 186 -3.94 -2.31 -21.55
CA TYR A 186 -3.46 -3.39 -22.41
C TYR A 186 -4.61 -4.24 -22.94
N LEU A 187 -4.39 -4.95 -24.04
CA LEU A 187 -5.36 -5.92 -24.57
C LEU A 187 -5.28 -7.20 -23.73
N PHE A 188 -6.35 -7.48 -23.01
CA PHE A 188 -6.44 -8.68 -22.18
C PHE A 188 -6.86 -9.92 -22.97
N ARG A 189 -7.86 -9.78 -23.84
CA ARG A 189 -8.39 -10.82 -24.75
C ARG A 189 -8.89 -10.20 -26.04
N ASP A 190 -8.78 -10.96 -27.14
CA ASP A 190 -9.47 -10.70 -28.41
C ASP A 190 -10.91 -11.20 -28.35
#